data_45dae40183e384dfdb650f0159f8645d
#
_entry.id   45dae40183e384dfdb650f0159f8645d
#
_cell.length_a   1.000
_cell.length_b   1.000
_cell.length_c   1.000
_cell.angle_alpha   90.00
_cell.angle_beta   90.00
_cell.angle_gamma   90.00
#
_symmetry.space_group_name_H-M   'P 1'
#
loop_
_entity.id
_entity.type
_entity.pdbx_description
1 polymer ?
#
loop_
_entity_poly.entity_id
_entity_poly.type
_entity_poly.pdbx_seq_one_letter_code
_entity_poly.pdbx_strand_id
1 'polypeptide(L)'
;MMRRIADFVRELFGMETSWSIMTLSRVGIDPVTARSLTQVLQPARTIRLRPEPAEEDPAAGIPGLLWHGITDTGLVRDHNEDSFLLLDLGNRALFAVADGMGGHDAGEVASRIAVDAVRREVCSDTMPYEAPLTTVERAVQQANTEVRREAGRKGSNMGTTLCVALVTDGAAYIGSVGDSRVYWMENGSLSQVTEDHSLVAKLAAAGKLSQQEARNHPRSNLLYRTIGTDETVKAGMFRVELKKGGTLLLCTDGLWGEVDEEEIRRICTEEPYTEIVCARLVQRANANGGRDNITAIVVKVA
;
A
#
# COMPACT_ATOMS: atom_id res chain seq x y z
N MET A 1 -0.08 20.11 -15.02
CA MET A 1 -1.29 19.41 -14.61
C MET A 1 -1.55 19.60 -13.11
N MET A 2 -0.61 19.33 -12.21
CA MET A 2 -0.69 19.60 -10.76
C MET A 2 -0.96 21.09 -10.43
N ARG A 3 -0.35 22.03 -11.16
CA ARG A 3 -0.65 23.46 -11.04
C ARG A 3 -2.13 23.78 -11.31
N ARG A 4 -2.75 23.14 -12.31
CA ARG A 4 -4.18 23.31 -12.61
C ARG A 4 -5.10 22.74 -11.52
N ILE A 5 -4.72 21.64 -10.88
CA ILE A 5 -5.48 21.08 -9.76
C ILE A 5 -5.28 21.95 -8.51
N ALA A 6 -4.06 22.38 -8.24
CA ALA A 6 -3.78 23.33 -7.15
C ALA A 6 -4.44 24.70 -7.38
N ASP A 7 -4.45 25.19 -8.61
CA ASP A 7 -5.12 26.44 -8.98
C ASP A 7 -6.64 26.30 -8.93
N PHE A 8 -7.20 25.19 -9.40
CA PHE A 8 -8.63 24.85 -9.27
C PHE A 8 -9.04 24.74 -7.80
N VAL A 9 -8.22 24.10 -6.98
CA VAL A 9 -8.44 23.98 -5.53
C VAL A 9 -8.29 25.34 -4.82
N ARG A 10 -7.31 26.19 -5.22
CA ARG A 10 -7.18 27.57 -4.72
C ARG A 10 -8.36 28.46 -5.16
N GLU A 11 -8.78 28.34 -6.39
CA GLU A 11 -9.89 29.13 -6.94
C GLU A 11 -11.23 28.73 -6.31
N LEU A 12 -11.44 27.43 -6.04
CA LEU A 12 -12.65 26.95 -5.37
C LEU A 12 -12.70 27.25 -3.87
N PHE A 13 -11.55 27.29 -3.20
CA PHE A 13 -11.52 27.28 -1.74
C PHE A 13 -10.71 28.40 -1.08
N GLY A 14 -10.00 29.22 -1.84
CA GLY A 14 -9.40 30.48 -1.39
C GLY A 14 -8.48 30.45 -0.18
N MET A 15 -7.91 29.28 0.20
CA MET A 15 -7.20 29.13 1.48
C MET A 15 -5.94 28.26 1.40
N GLU A 16 -4.91 28.70 2.12
CA GLU A 16 -3.76 27.91 2.50
C GLU A 16 -4.14 26.97 3.67
N THR A 17 -4.01 25.66 3.45
CA THR A 17 -3.70 24.59 4.41
C THR A 17 -4.67 24.19 5.54
N SER A 18 -5.89 24.67 5.68
CA SER A 18 -6.83 24.03 6.61
C SER A 18 -8.25 23.93 6.05
N TRP A 19 -8.67 22.72 5.75
CA TRP A 19 -10.02 22.41 5.31
C TRP A 19 -10.97 22.37 6.50
N SER A 20 -12.01 23.18 6.52
CA SER A 20 -13.05 23.06 7.52
C SER A 20 -14.32 22.46 6.91
N ILE A 21 -15.08 21.72 7.74
CA ILE A 21 -16.38 21.13 7.38
C ILE A 21 -17.32 22.19 6.79
N MET A 22 -17.26 23.44 7.29
CA MET A 22 -18.05 24.57 6.78
C MET A 22 -17.69 24.94 5.34
N THR A 23 -16.45 24.79 4.92
CA THR A 23 -16.01 25.11 3.56
C THR A 23 -16.50 24.07 2.56
N LEU A 24 -16.46 22.79 2.92
CA LEU A 24 -16.94 21.70 2.07
C LEU A 24 -18.47 21.68 1.92
N SER A 25 -19.22 22.05 2.96
CA SER A 25 -20.68 22.17 2.90
C SER A 25 -21.16 23.28 1.96
N ARG A 26 -20.35 24.34 1.74
CA ARG A 26 -20.69 25.43 0.82
C ARG A 26 -20.65 25.04 -0.67
N VAL A 27 -19.97 23.96 -1.02
CA VAL A 27 -19.90 23.41 -2.39
C VAL A 27 -20.83 22.20 -2.60
N GLY A 28 -21.82 22.02 -1.72
CA GLY A 28 -22.85 20.99 -1.89
C GLY A 28 -22.44 19.59 -1.44
N ILE A 29 -21.31 19.46 -0.75
CA ILE A 29 -20.88 18.19 -0.15
C ILE A 29 -21.64 18.04 1.19
N ASP A 30 -22.30 16.91 1.38
CA ASP A 30 -23.04 16.65 2.61
C ASP A 30 -22.11 16.61 3.84
N PRO A 31 -22.62 16.94 5.05
CA PRO A 31 -21.77 17.06 6.25
C PRO A 31 -21.05 15.77 6.68
N VAL A 32 -21.57 14.59 6.31
CA VAL A 32 -20.96 13.30 6.65
C VAL A 32 -19.76 13.05 5.74
N THR A 33 -19.95 13.26 4.44
CA THR A 33 -18.88 13.19 3.43
C THR A 33 -17.82 14.26 3.70
N ALA A 34 -18.22 15.48 4.08
CA ALA A 34 -17.30 16.55 4.44
C ALA A 34 -16.45 16.22 5.67
N ARG A 35 -17.01 15.56 6.68
CA ARG A 35 -16.25 15.07 7.86
C ARG A 35 -15.25 13.99 7.48
N SER A 36 -15.67 13.00 6.70
CA SER A 36 -14.78 11.94 6.22
C SER A 36 -13.64 12.50 5.38
N LEU A 37 -13.93 13.41 4.43
CA LEU A 37 -12.90 14.06 3.63
C LEU A 37 -11.95 14.91 4.49
N THR A 38 -12.45 15.59 5.53
CA THR A 38 -11.60 16.39 6.42
C THR A 38 -10.70 15.52 7.29
N GLN A 39 -11.17 14.34 7.71
CA GLN A 39 -10.35 13.36 8.44
C GLN A 39 -9.31 12.70 7.53
N VAL A 40 -9.69 12.32 6.32
CA VAL A 40 -8.80 11.68 5.32
C VAL A 40 -7.76 12.67 4.77
N LEU A 41 -8.11 13.97 4.69
CA LEU A 41 -7.23 15.04 4.22
C LEU A 41 -6.40 15.70 5.35
N GLN A 42 -6.66 15.40 6.62
CA GLN A 42 -5.68 15.71 7.66
C GLN A 42 -4.41 14.92 7.32
N PRO A 43 -3.21 15.55 7.34
CA PRO A 43 -2.00 14.82 7.01
C PRO A 43 -1.84 13.71 8.05
N ALA A 44 -2.24 12.48 7.68
CA ALA A 44 -1.64 11.32 8.28
C ALA A 44 -0.14 11.60 8.29
N ARG A 45 0.56 11.30 9.39
CA ARG A 45 2.01 11.50 9.50
C ARG A 45 2.68 10.76 8.35
N THR A 46 2.67 11.40 7.18
CA THR A 46 3.42 10.98 6.02
C THR A 46 4.86 11.13 6.45
N ILE A 47 5.54 10.04 6.74
CA ILE A 47 6.99 10.02 6.81
C ILE A 47 7.45 10.23 5.36
N ARG A 48 7.41 11.49 4.91
CA ARG A 48 8.14 11.94 3.74
C ARG A 48 9.60 12.06 4.18
N LEU A 49 10.31 10.95 4.16
CA LEU A 49 11.76 10.99 4.13
C LEU A 49 12.16 11.45 2.71
N ARG A 50 12.07 12.76 2.47
CA ARG A 50 12.84 13.37 1.39
C ARG A 50 14.29 13.49 1.91
N PRO A 51 15.30 13.07 1.14
CA PRO A 51 16.58 13.73 1.21
C PRO A 51 16.33 15.21 0.88
N GLU A 52 17.04 16.14 1.54
CA GLU A 52 16.90 17.56 1.25
C GLU A 52 17.07 17.80 -0.26
N PRO A 53 16.19 18.56 -0.90
CA PRO A 53 16.25 18.73 -2.33
C PRO A 53 17.43 19.64 -2.67
N ALA A 54 18.37 19.14 -3.46
CA ALA A 54 18.88 19.97 -4.53
C ALA A 54 17.67 20.43 -5.36
N GLU A 55 17.57 21.71 -5.70
CA GLU A 55 16.49 22.31 -6.49
C GLU A 55 16.30 21.54 -7.81
N GLU A 56 15.51 20.48 -7.81
CA GLU A 56 15.13 19.71 -8.99
C GLU A 56 13.62 19.75 -9.17
N ASP A 57 13.23 20.03 -10.40
CA ASP A 57 11.86 20.12 -10.91
C ASP A 57 11.00 18.92 -10.44
N PRO A 58 9.85 19.12 -9.77
CA PRO A 58 9.02 18.03 -9.28
C PRO A 58 8.33 17.19 -10.39
N ALA A 59 8.74 17.34 -11.64
CA ALA A 59 8.19 16.67 -12.81
C ALA A 59 9.02 15.47 -13.32
N ALA A 60 10.10 15.07 -12.66
CA ALA A 60 11.00 14.00 -13.14
C ALA A 60 10.71 12.61 -12.53
N GLY A 61 9.42 12.22 -12.48
CA GLY A 61 9.05 10.83 -12.23
C GLY A 61 9.18 9.96 -13.51
N ILE A 62 8.99 8.64 -13.40
CA ILE A 62 8.91 7.77 -14.58
C ILE A 62 7.83 8.33 -15.50
N PRO A 63 8.15 8.71 -16.75
CA PRO A 63 7.16 9.29 -17.65
C PRO A 63 5.95 8.38 -17.80
N GLY A 64 4.75 8.92 -17.56
CA GLY A 64 3.51 8.18 -17.68
C GLY A 64 3.07 7.39 -16.44
N LEU A 65 3.73 7.53 -15.28
CA LEU A 65 3.23 6.97 -14.03
C LEU A 65 2.71 8.06 -13.10
N LEU A 66 1.51 7.84 -12.57
CA LEU A 66 0.89 8.65 -11.51
C LEU A 66 0.63 7.73 -10.32
N TRP A 67 1.02 8.14 -9.12
CA TRP A 67 0.80 7.32 -7.93
C TRP A 67 0.43 8.15 -6.70
N HIS A 68 -0.31 7.51 -5.82
CA HIS A 68 -0.62 8.01 -4.48
C HIS A 68 -0.71 6.86 -3.49
N GLY A 69 -0.42 7.12 -2.23
CA GLY A 69 -0.57 6.16 -1.14
C GLY A 69 -1.20 6.81 0.08
N ILE A 70 -2.01 6.05 0.79
CA ILE A 70 -2.69 6.46 2.01
C ILE A 70 -2.67 5.31 3.01
N THR A 71 -2.61 5.65 4.29
CA THR A 71 -2.87 4.73 5.40
C THR A 71 -3.83 5.39 6.39
N ASP A 72 -4.70 4.59 6.99
CA ASP A 72 -5.72 5.00 7.96
C ASP A 72 -5.79 3.97 9.09
N THR A 73 -6.02 4.42 10.30
CA THR A 73 -6.08 3.52 11.48
C THR A 73 -7.33 2.62 11.45
N GLY A 74 -8.33 2.97 10.64
CA GLY A 74 -9.64 2.34 10.71
C GLY A 74 -10.49 2.92 11.85
N LEU A 75 -11.61 2.25 12.14
CA LEU A 75 -12.57 2.72 13.15
C LEU A 75 -12.51 1.94 14.46
N VAL A 76 -11.78 0.82 14.51
CA VAL A 76 -11.78 -0.11 15.64
C VAL A 76 -10.43 -0.19 16.34
N ARG A 77 -9.32 -0.02 15.59
CA ARG A 77 -7.97 -0.08 16.13
C ARG A 77 -7.60 1.25 16.78
N ASP A 78 -6.83 1.18 17.89
CA ASP A 78 -6.29 2.36 18.58
C ASP A 78 -5.01 2.89 17.95
N HIS A 79 -4.24 2.01 17.29
CA HIS A 79 -2.95 2.31 16.65
C HIS A 79 -2.92 1.81 15.21
N ASN A 80 -2.09 2.46 14.41
CA ASN A 80 -1.85 2.03 13.04
C ASN A 80 -0.52 1.27 12.98
N GLU A 81 -0.60 -0.05 12.78
CA GLU A 81 0.55 -0.95 12.66
C GLU A 81 0.97 -1.14 11.18
N ASP A 82 0.24 -0.56 10.24
CA ASP A 82 0.61 -0.55 8.82
C ASP A 82 1.73 0.45 8.54
N SER A 83 2.55 0.11 7.54
CA SER A 83 3.55 1.02 6.96
C SER A 83 3.55 0.94 5.44
N PHE A 84 3.86 2.04 4.77
CA PHE A 84 4.01 2.05 3.31
C PHE A 84 5.16 2.92 2.84
N LEU A 85 5.61 2.69 1.60
CA LEU A 85 6.68 3.42 0.92
C LEU A 85 6.24 3.82 -0.47
N LEU A 86 6.47 5.09 -0.81
CA LEU A 86 6.45 5.65 -2.16
C LEU A 86 7.80 6.30 -2.41
N LEU A 87 8.57 5.81 -3.37
CA LEU A 87 9.88 6.35 -3.67
C LEU A 87 10.08 6.48 -5.17
N ASP A 88 10.36 7.70 -5.60
CA ASP A 88 10.81 8.02 -6.95
C ASP A 88 12.34 7.92 -7.00
N LEU A 89 12.85 7.15 -7.95
CA LEU A 89 14.27 6.93 -8.19
C LEU A 89 14.67 7.42 -9.61
N GLY A 90 13.87 8.31 -10.19
CA GLY A 90 14.08 8.85 -11.54
C GLY A 90 13.59 7.89 -12.63
N ASN A 91 14.41 6.93 -13.03
CA ASN A 91 14.04 5.92 -14.04
C ASN A 91 13.37 4.66 -13.42
N ARG A 92 13.22 4.61 -12.12
CA ARG A 92 12.57 3.53 -11.36
C ARG A 92 11.67 4.12 -10.30
N ALA A 93 10.63 3.38 -9.90
CA ALA A 93 9.82 3.71 -8.73
C ALA A 93 9.71 2.48 -7.83
N LEU A 94 9.70 2.71 -6.52
CA LEU A 94 9.59 1.67 -5.51
C LEU A 94 8.38 1.92 -4.64
N PHE A 95 7.54 0.90 -4.52
CA PHE A 95 6.34 0.89 -3.71
C PHE A 95 6.40 -0.27 -2.73
N ALA A 96 5.98 -0.07 -1.49
CA ALA A 96 5.82 -1.17 -0.55
C ALA A 96 4.68 -0.90 0.43
N VAL A 97 3.99 -1.96 0.84
CA VAL A 97 3.05 -1.97 1.96
C VAL A 97 3.42 -3.10 2.89
N ALA A 98 3.23 -2.88 4.19
CA ALA A 98 3.52 -3.84 5.25
C ALA A 98 2.49 -3.69 6.36
N ASP A 99 1.84 -4.79 6.74
CA ASP A 99 0.91 -4.89 7.85
C ASP A 99 1.62 -5.54 9.03
N GLY A 100 1.75 -4.78 10.09
CA GLY A 100 2.51 -5.17 11.28
C GLY A 100 1.70 -6.02 12.23
N MET A 101 2.30 -7.09 12.75
CA MET A 101 1.70 -7.96 13.75
C MET A 101 2.60 -8.13 14.97
N GLY A 102 1.96 -8.14 16.16
CA GLY A 102 2.65 -8.31 17.43
C GLY A 102 1.88 -7.57 18.54
N GLY A 103 2.00 -7.99 19.78
CA GLY A 103 1.33 -7.31 20.89
C GLY A 103 1.90 -5.90 21.14
N HIS A 104 1.05 -4.93 21.51
CA HIS A 104 1.42 -3.53 21.77
C HIS A 104 2.06 -2.86 20.54
N ASP A 105 3.09 -2.04 20.70
CA ASP A 105 3.76 -1.29 19.61
C ASP A 105 4.65 -2.16 18.69
N ALA A 106 4.62 -3.48 18.83
CA ALA A 106 5.57 -4.36 18.15
C ALA A 106 5.28 -4.49 16.65
N GLY A 107 4.00 -4.47 16.26
CA GLY A 107 3.57 -4.51 14.87
C GLY A 107 4.01 -3.26 14.10
N GLU A 108 3.76 -2.05 14.63
CA GLU A 108 4.21 -0.78 14.04
C GLU A 108 5.73 -0.76 13.82
N VAL A 109 6.49 -1.28 14.81
CA VAL A 109 7.95 -1.35 14.68
C VAL A 109 8.36 -2.32 13.59
N ALA A 110 7.71 -3.49 13.48
CA ALA A 110 8.04 -4.50 12.49
C ALA A 110 7.77 -4.01 11.06
N SER A 111 6.59 -3.47 10.80
CA SER A 111 6.21 -2.95 9.48
C SER A 111 7.13 -1.81 9.02
N ARG A 112 7.42 -0.86 9.94
CA ARG A 112 8.35 0.23 9.65
C ARG A 112 9.77 -0.25 9.34
N ILE A 113 10.32 -1.18 10.13
CA ILE A 113 11.65 -1.75 9.87
C ILE A 113 11.68 -2.44 8.51
N ALA A 114 10.65 -3.21 8.16
CA ALA A 114 10.58 -3.91 6.88
C ALA A 114 10.61 -2.95 5.69
N VAL A 115 9.76 -1.91 5.72
CA VAL A 115 9.69 -0.89 4.67
C VAL A 115 11.01 -0.09 4.56
N ASP A 116 11.62 0.27 5.69
CA ASP A 116 12.91 0.96 5.72
C ASP A 116 14.06 0.09 5.21
N ALA A 117 14.07 -1.21 5.51
CA ALA A 117 15.06 -2.15 4.99
C ALA A 117 14.96 -2.29 3.47
N VAL A 118 13.74 -2.43 2.93
CA VAL A 118 13.48 -2.44 1.48
C VAL A 118 14.01 -1.16 0.82
N ARG A 119 13.71 0.01 1.39
CA ARG A 119 14.21 1.28 0.88
C ARG A 119 15.73 1.32 0.82
N ARG A 120 16.40 0.99 1.93
CA ARG A 120 17.88 1.01 2.00
C ARG A 120 18.51 0.05 1.00
N GLU A 121 17.95 -1.15 0.88
CA GLU A 121 18.49 -2.18 0.00
C GLU A 121 18.40 -1.77 -1.47
N VAL A 122 17.24 -1.26 -1.90
CA VAL A 122 17.03 -0.83 -3.30
C VAL A 122 17.81 0.44 -3.64
N CYS A 123 18.02 1.34 -2.66
CA CYS A 123 18.79 2.57 -2.85
C CYS A 123 20.30 2.39 -2.70
N SER A 124 20.78 1.20 -2.31
CA SER A 124 22.22 1.00 -2.15
C SER A 124 22.92 1.00 -3.50
N ASP A 125 23.95 1.87 -3.65
CA ASP A 125 24.75 2.01 -4.89
C ASP A 125 25.61 0.78 -5.22
N THR A 126 25.57 -0.26 -4.37
CA THR A 126 26.44 -1.43 -4.48
C THR A 126 25.99 -2.44 -5.53
N MET A 127 24.91 -2.16 -6.27
CA MET A 127 24.23 -3.12 -7.15
C MET A 127 24.13 -2.67 -8.61
N PRO A 128 25.24 -2.54 -9.33
CA PRO A 128 25.17 -2.29 -10.75
C PRO A 128 24.63 -3.53 -11.48
N TYR A 129 23.56 -3.36 -12.25
CA TYR A 129 23.07 -4.31 -13.26
C TYR A 129 22.46 -5.64 -12.78
N GLU A 130 21.99 -5.73 -11.55
CA GLU A 130 21.24 -6.91 -11.12
C GLU A 130 19.84 -6.94 -11.72
N ALA A 131 19.34 -8.15 -12.02
CA ALA A 131 17.96 -8.29 -12.50
C ALA A 131 16.96 -7.75 -11.47
N PRO A 132 15.97 -6.93 -11.86
CA PRO A 132 15.06 -6.27 -10.91
C PRO A 132 14.36 -7.23 -9.94
N LEU A 133 14.05 -8.45 -10.39
CA LEU A 133 13.44 -9.48 -9.55
C LEU A 133 14.37 -9.95 -8.44
N THR A 134 15.67 -10.10 -8.72
CA THR A 134 16.70 -10.45 -7.73
C THR A 134 16.87 -9.33 -6.70
N THR A 135 16.83 -8.07 -7.15
CA THR A 135 16.86 -6.90 -6.26
C THR A 135 15.69 -6.92 -5.28
N VAL A 136 14.48 -7.21 -5.77
CA VAL A 136 13.28 -7.32 -4.91
C VAL A 136 13.40 -8.50 -3.94
N GLU A 137 13.83 -9.68 -4.40
CA GLU A 137 14.02 -10.85 -3.54
C GLU A 137 15.00 -10.55 -2.41
N ARG A 138 16.14 -9.93 -2.73
CA ARG A 138 17.14 -9.54 -1.74
C ARG A 138 16.61 -8.50 -0.76
N ALA A 139 15.83 -7.51 -1.22
CA ALA A 139 15.21 -6.54 -0.36
C ALA A 139 14.23 -7.18 0.64
N VAL A 140 13.47 -8.19 0.22
CA VAL A 140 12.58 -8.96 1.09
C VAL A 140 13.40 -9.77 2.12
N GLN A 141 14.51 -10.40 1.73
CA GLN A 141 15.39 -11.13 2.67
C GLN A 141 16.04 -10.19 3.69
N GLN A 142 16.47 -9.01 3.25
CA GLN A 142 17.02 -7.99 4.14
C GLN A 142 15.99 -7.50 5.14
N ALA A 143 14.75 -7.23 4.71
CA ALA A 143 13.65 -6.89 5.60
C ALA A 143 13.41 -7.98 6.65
N ASN A 144 13.37 -9.25 6.23
CA ASN A 144 13.21 -10.37 7.13
C ASN A 144 14.33 -10.44 8.19
N THR A 145 15.58 -10.28 7.76
CA THR A 145 16.75 -10.31 8.65
C THR A 145 16.69 -9.19 9.69
N GLU A 146 16.30 -7.98 9.29
CA GLU A 146 16.28 -6.83 10.20
C GLU A 146 15.13 -6.90 11.20
N VAL A 147 13.92 -7.27 10.76
CA VAL A 147 12.78 -7.46 11.67
C VAL A 147 13.07 -8.57 12.67
N ARG A 148 13.61 -9.73 12.21
CA ARG A 148 13.97 -10.84 13.08
C ARG A 148 15.05 -10.46 14.10
N ARG A 149 16.05 -9.68 13.69
CA ARG A 149 17.10 -9.17 14.60
C ARG A 149 16.49 -8.31 15.70
N GLU A 150 15.58 -7.40 15.35
CA GLU A 150 14.92 -6.54 16.33
C GLU A 150 13.97 -7.34 17.24
N ALA A 151 13.23 -8.31 16.70
CA ALA A 151 12.42 -9.24 17.48
C ALA A 151 13.25 -9.96 18.55
N GLY A 152 14.39 -10.50 18.15
CA GLY A 152 15.34 -11.15 19.08
C GLY A 152 15.90 -10.18 20.13
N ARG A 153 16.22 -8.94 19.73
CA ARG A 153 16.71 -7.90 20.66
C ARG A 153 15.68 -7.52 21.73
N LYS A 154 14.40 -7.46 21.34
CA LYS A 154 13.29 -7.10 22.24
C LYS A 154 12.66 -8.29 22.96
N GLY A 155 13.03 -9.52 22.60
CA GLY A 155 12.36 -10.73 23.13
C GLY A 155 10.88 -10.77 22.76
N SER A 156 10.51 -10.26 21.59
CA SER A 156 9.12 -10.19 21.10
C SER A 156 8.91 -11.11 19.89
N ASN A 157 7.64 -11.45 19.65
CA ASN A 157 7.23 -12.23 18.48
C ASN A 157 6.72 -11.31 17.36
N MET A 158 7.31 -10.12 17.21
CA MET A 158 6.91 -9.19 16.15
C MET A 158 7.17 -9.78 14.77
N GLY A 159 6.29 -9.48 13.85
CA GLY A 159 6.40 -9.81 12.45
C GLY A 159 5.60 -8.83 11.62
N THR A 160 5.65 -8.99 10.31
CA THR A 160 4.84 -8.17 9.39
C THR A 160 4.60 -8.91 8.08
N THR A 161 3.54 -8.53 7.37
CA THR A 161 3.44 -8.82 5.93
C THR A 161 4.40 -7.91 5.16
N LEU A 162 4.60 -8.17 3.90
CA LEU A 162 5.32 -7.27 3.02
C LEU A 162 4.94 -7.52 1.55
N CYS A 163 4.44 -6.49 0.87
CA CYS A 163 4.38 -6.45 -0.59
C CYS A 163 5.28 -5.33 -1.10
N VAL A 164 6.19 -5.67 -2.00
CA VAL A 164 7.12 -4.74 -2.66
C VAL A 164 6.88 -4.77 -4.15
N ALA A 165 6.85 -3.61 -4.80
CA ALA A 165 6.82 -3.48 -6.26
C ALA A 165 7.91 -2.50 -6.72
N LEU A 166 8.91 -3.00 -7.42
CA LEU A 166 9.92 -2.20 -8.12
C LEU A 166 9.46 -2.03 -9.56
N VAL A 167 9.16 -0.80 -9.96
CA VAL A 167 8.76 -0.46 -11.33
C VAL A 167 9.97 0.07 -12.08
N THR A 168 10.29 -0.59 -13.19
CA THR A 168 11.35 -0.20 -14.12
C THR A 168 11.09 -0.83 -15.49
N ASP A 169 11.56 -0.22 -16.57
CA ASP A 169 11.52 -0.76 -17.93
C ASP A 169 10.13 -1.24 -18.37
N GLY A 170 9.08 -0.49 -18.00
CA GLY A 170 7.70 -0.80 -18.35
C GLY A 170 7.09 -2.01 -17.64
N ALA A 171 7.70 -2.50 -16.58
CA ALA A 171 7.20 -3.61 -15.79
C ALA A 171 7.27 -3.34 -14.28
N ALA A 172 6.39 -3.97 -13.51
CA ALA A 172 6.47 -4.07 -12.06
C ALA A 172 7.02 -5.45 -11.67
N TYR A 173 8.07 -5.45 -10.89
CA TYR A 173 8.69 -6.64 -10.29
C TYR A 173 8.27 -6.71 -8.84
N ILE A 174 7.56 -7.78 -8.47
CA ILE A 174 6.81 -7.84 -7.22
C ILE A 174 7.33 -8.98 -6.36
N GLY A 175 7.53 -8.68 -5.07
CA GLY A 175 7.79 -9.67 -4.03
C GLY A 175 6.70 -9.58 -2.97
N SER A 176 6.14 -10.73 -2.52
CA SER A 176 5.12 -10.75 -1.48
C SER A 176 5.40 -11.79 -0.40
N VAL A 177 5.09 -11.42 0.85
CA VAL A 177 5.08 -12.29 2.03
C VAL A 177 3.89 -11.89 2.90
N GLY A 178 3.05 -12.84 3.27
CA GLY A 178 1.81 -12.59 4.02
C GLY A 178 0.58 -12.55 3.12
N ASP A 179 -0.41 -11.80 3.50
CA ASP A 179 -1.70 -11.66 2.82
C ASP A 179 -2.05 -10.22 2.43
N SER A 180 -1.12 -9.28 2.58
CA SER A 180 -1.19 -8.04 1.82
C SER A 180 -1.13 -8.36 0.33
N ARG A 181 -1.88 -7.63 -0.48
CA ARG A 181 -2.10 -8.00 -1.88
C ARG A 181 -1.60 -6.96 -2.86
N VAL A 182 -1.24 -7.43 -4.05
CA VAL A 182 -1.05 -6.61 -5.24
C VAL A 182 -2.06 -7.04 -6.29
N TYR A 183 -2.80 -6.07 -6.80
CA TYR A 183 -3.75 -6.24 -7.90
C TYR A 183 -3.26 -5.51 -9.14
N TRP A 184 -3.53 -6.09 -10.30
CA TRP A 184 -3.38 -5.43 -11.59
C TRP A 184 -4.75 -5.29 -12.26
N MET A 185 -5.06 -4.07 -12.67
CA MET A 185 -6.27 -3.77 -13.44
C MET A 185 -5.89 -3.35 -14.85
N GLU A 186 -6.45 -4.05 -15.82
CA GLU A 186 -6.28 -3.79 -17.26
C GLU A 186 -7.58 -4.04 -18.01
N ASN A 187 -7.95 -3.15 -18.92
CA ASN A 187 -9.17 -3.28 -19.75
C ASN A 187 -10.45 -3.49 -18.93
N GLY A 188 -10.53 -2.88 -17.75
CA GLY A 188 -11.67 -3.01 -16.84
C GLY A 188 -11.75 -4.34 -16.07
N SER A 189 -10.74 -5.19 -16.16
CA SER A 189 -10.62 -6.43 -15.39
C SER A 189 -9.60 -6.26 -14.27
N LEU A 190 -9.98 -6.58 -13.03
CA LEU A 190 -9.10 -6.62 -11.86
C LEU A 190 -8.63 -8.06 -11.63
N SER A 191 -7.34 -8.25 -11.42
CA SER A 191 -6.75 -9.56 -11.13
C SER A 191 -5.79 -9.45 -9.95
N GLN A 192 -5.92 -10.33 -8.96
CA GLN A 192 -4.94 -10.47 -7.90
C GLN A 192 -3.66 -11.08 -8.49
N VAL A 193 -2.54 -10.38 -8.30
CA VAL A 193 -1.21 -10.82 -8.78
C VAL A 193 -0.52 -11.72 -7.76
N THR A 194 -0.64 -11.37 -6.49
CA THR A 194 0.00 -12.09 -5.37
C THR A 194 -0.85 -13.25 -4.89
N GLU A 195 -0.22 -14.21 -4.23
CA GLU A 195 -0.89 -15.31 -3.54
C GLU A 195 -0.79 -15.09 -2.02
N ASP A 196 -1.92 -15.21 -1.32
CA ASP A 196 -1.94 -15.03 0.13
C ASP A 196 -1.25 -16.21 0.84
N HIS A 197 -0.38 -15.90 1.77
CA HIS A 197 0.29 -16.90 2.62
C HIS A 197 -0.53 -17.18 3.89
N SER A 198 -1.85 -17.35 3.76
CA SER A 198 -2.75 -17.68 4.86
C SER A 198 -3.25 -19.13 4.81
N LEU A 199 -3.67 -19.66 5.98
CA LEU A 199 -4.22 -21.00 6.06
C LEU A 199 -5.49 -21.15 5.19
N VAL A 200 -6.34 -20.13 5.21
CA VAL A 200 -7.60 -20.15 4.46
C VAL A 200 -7.38 -20.12 2.96
N ALA A 201 -6.37 -19.41 2.48
CA ALA A 201 -5.99 -19.42 1.07
C ALA A 201 -5.53 -20.82 0.62
N LYS A 202 -4.75 -21.52 1.44
CA LYS A 202 -4.37 -22.92 1.16
C LYS A 202 -5.57 -23.85 1.11
N LEU A 203 -6.53 -23.70 2.03
CA LEU A 203 -7.73 -24.52 2.05
C LEU A 203 -8.64 -24.23 0.83
N ALA A 204 -8.75 -22.98 0.42
CA ALA A 204 -9.48 -22.59 -0.78
C ALA A 204 -8.81 -23.14 -2.06
N ALA A 205 -7.49 -23.00 -2.18
CA ALA A 205 -6.73 -23.58 -3.31
C ALA A 205 -6.84 -25.12 -3.39
N ALA A 206 -6.98 -25.79 -2.23
CA ALA A 206 -7.22 -27.23 -2.18
C ALA A 206 -8.69 -27.63 -2.40
N GLY A 207 -9.59 -26.66 -2.72
CA GLY A 207 -11.01 -26.90 -2.92
C GLY A 207 -11.80 -27.30 -1.65
N LYS A 208 -11.22 -27.05 -0.45
CA LYS A 208 -11.82 -27.37 0.84
C LYS A 208 -12.71 -26.26 1.39
N LEU A 209 -12.55 -25.04 0.87
CA LEU A 209 -13.34 -23.87 1.17
C LEU A 209 -13.64 -23.13 -0.13
N SER A 210 -14.82 -22.54 -0.24
CA SER A 210 -15.09 -21.51 -1.24
C SER A 210 -14.38 -20.21 -0.85
N GLN A 211 -14.22 -19.30 -1.78
CA GLN A 211 -13.63 -17.98 -1.49
C GLN A 211 -14.41 -17.20 -0.43
N GLN A 212 -15.75 -17.33 -0.44
CA GLN A 212 -16.60 -16.66 0.53
C GLN A 212 -16.49 -17.28 1.94
N GLU A 213 -16.37 -18.59 2.03
CA GLU A 213 -16.11 -19.28 3.30
C GLU A 213 -14.73 -18.92 3.85
N ALA A 214 -13.71 -18.81 2.99
CA ALA A 214 -12.37 -18.40 3.38
C ALA A 214 -12.35 -16.99 3.99
N ARG A 215 -13.05 -16.03 3.37
CA ARG A 215 -13.18 -14.64 3.89
C ARG A 215 -13.82 -14.57 5.27
N ASN A 216 -14.84 -15.39 5.53
CA ASN A 216 -15.60 -15.38 6.79
C ASN A 216 -15.08 -16.40 7.82
N HIS A 217 -13.97 -17.05 7.54
CA HIS A 217 -13.44 -18.10 8.40
C HIS A 217 -12.85 -17.53 9.69
N PRO A 218 -13.11 -18.12 10.89
CA PRO A 218 -12.56 -17.64 12.17
C PRO A 218 -11.04 -17.58 12.25
N ARG A 219 -10.34 -18.23 11.33
CA ARG A 219 -8.88 -18.25 11.21
C ARG A 219 -8.40 -17.61 9.91
N SER A 220 -9.15 -16.64 9.37
CA SER A 220 -8.76 -15.92 8.15
C SER A 220 -7.41 -15.24 8.31
N ASN A 221 -7.10 -14.71 9.48
CA ASN A 221 -5.86 -13.98 9.79
C ASN A 221 -4.67 -14.90 10.17
N LEU A 222 -4.82 -16.23 10.05
CA LEU A 222 -3.73 -17.14 10.38
C LEU A 222 -2.75 -17.27 9.21
N LEU A 223 -1.65 -16.53 9.28
CA LEU A 223 -0.57 -16.59 8.31
C LEU A 223 0.40 -17.75 8.61
N TYR A 224 0.84 -18.45 7.58
CA TYR A 224 1.87 -19.48 7.69
C TYR A 224 3.25 -18.98 7.22
N ARG A 225 3.32 -17.71 6.76
CA ARG A 225 4.57 -17.08 6.34
C ARG A 225 4.48 -15.57 6.56
N THR A 226 5.45 -15.04 7.28
CA THR A 226 5.55 -13.62 7.63
C THR A 226 7.01 -13.18 7.64
N ILE A 227 7.26 -11.91 7.56
CA ILE A 227 8.57 -11.29 7.74
C ILE A 227 8.93 -11.29 9.22
N GLY A 228 10.15 -11.69 9.57
CA GLY A 228 10.70 -11.60 10.93
C GLY A 228 10.56 -12.86 11.77
N THR A 229 9.83 -13.89 11.33
CA THR A 229 9.59 -15.12 12.10
C THR A 229 10.65 -16.19 11.83
N ASP A 230 10.94 -16.50 10.59
CA ASP A 230 11.88 -17.53 10.20
C ASP A 230 13.26 -16.97 9.82
N GLU A 231 14.31 -17.80 9.83
CA GLU A 231 15.66 -17.38 9.45
C GLU A 231 15.73 -16.92 7.99
N THR A 232 15.03 -17.61 7.13
CA THR A 232 14.87 -17.27 5.71
C THR A 232 13.40 -17.29 5.35
N VAL A 233 12.99 -16.39 4.49
CA VAL A 233 11.61 -16.30 4.02
C VAL A 233 11.54 -16.56 2.51
N LYS A 234 10.63 -17.43 2.08
CA LYS A 234 10.39 -17.65 0.66
C LYS A 234 9.31 -16.68 0.18
N ALA A 235 9.70 -15.61 -0.50
CA ALA A 235 8.76 -14.68 -1.11
C ALA A 235 8.04 -15.29 -2.33
N GLY A 236 6.79 -14.90 -2.55
CA GLY A 236 6.14 -15.01 -3.85
C GLY A 236 6.75 -13.96 -4.78
N MET A 237 7.20 -14.37 -5.97
CA MET A 237 7.87 -13.47 -6.92
C MET A 237 7.06 -13.40 -8.20
N PHE A 238 6.71 -12.18 -8.64
CA PHE A 238 5.84 -11.95 -9.78
C PHE A 238 6.39 -10.84 -10.67
N ARG A 239 5.98 -10.83 -11.93
CA ARG A 239 6.26 -9.77 -12.89
C ARG A 239 4.97 -9.42 -13.63
N VAL A 240 4.67 -8.12 -13.69
CA VAL A 240 3.53 -7.57 -14.43
C VAL A 240 4.03 -6.57 -15.46
N GLU A 241 3.66 -6.74 -16.71
CA GLU A 241 3.89 -5.72 -17.74
C GLU A 241 2.89 -4.59 -17.56
N LEU A 242 3.40 -3.38 -17.40
CA LEU A 242 2.59 -2.20 -17.21
C LEU A 242 2.15 -1.65 -18.55
N LYS A 243 0.85 -1.64 -18.79
CA LYS A 243 0.26 -1.14 -20.04
C LYS A 243 -0.48 0.17 -19.78
N LYS A 244 -0.45 1.04 -20.76
CA LYS A 244 -1.18 2.31 -20.73
C LYS A 244 -2.66 2.11 -20.39
N GLY A 245 -3.16 2.93 -19.45
CA GLY A 245 -4.52 2.83 -18.91
C GLY A 245 -4.67 1.78 -17.81
N GLY A 246 -3.62 1.00 -17.50
CA GLY A 246 -3.64 0.04 -16.41
C GLY A 246 -3.45 0.69 -15.05
N THR A 247 -3.84 -0.04 -14.00
CA THR A 247 -3.70 0.40 -12.61
C THR A 247 -3.12 -0.74 -11.76
N LEU A 248 -2.04 -0.46 -11.04
CA LEU A 248 -1.50 -1.33 -10.01
C LEU A 248 -2.00 -0.84 -8.64
N LEU A 249 -2.53 -1.75 -7.82
CA LEU A 249 -2.96 -1.47 -6.46
C LEU A 249 -2.20 -2.40 -5.50
N LEU A 250 -1.51 -1.82 -4.52
CA LEU A 250 -0.97 -2.55 -3.37
C LEU A 250 -1.82 -2.20 -2.15
N CYS A 251 -2.21 -3.18 -1.35
CA CYS A 251 -3.01 -2.91 -0.15
C CYS A 251 -2.83 -3.96 0.94
N THR A 252 -3.14 -3.56 2.19
CA THR A 252 -3.25 -4.44 3.35
C THR A 252 -4.65 -5.05 3.45
N ASP A 253 -4.84 -6.00 4.36
CA ASP A 253 -6.08 -6.77 4.51
C ASP A 253 -7.26 -5.90 5.00
N GLY A 254 -6.99 -4.80 5.72
CA GLY A 254 -8.03 -3.84 6.09
C GLY A 254 -8.72 -3.18 4.89
N LEU A 255 -8.11 -3.21 3.70
CA LEU A 255 -8.81 -2.80 2.48
C LEU A 255 -9.57 -3.96 1.85
N TRP A 256 -8.88 -5.03 1.42
CA TRP A 256 -9.52 -6.12 0.65
C TRP A 256 -10.44 -7.01 1.50
N GLY A 257 -10.26 -6.99 2.82
CA GLY A 257 -11.15 -7.65 3.77
C GLY A 257 -12.50 -6.95 3.93
N GLU A 258 -12.51 -5.61 3.81
CA GLU A 258 -13.70 -4.79 3.96
C GLU A 258 -14.38 -4.43 2.62
N VAL A 259 -13.62 -4.35 1.53
CA VAL A 259 -14.13 -3.97 0.21
C VAL A 259 -14.00 -5.15 -0.75
N ASP A 260 -15.07 -5.50 -1.44
CA ASP A 260 -15.02 -6.57 -2.43
C ASP A 260 -14.29 -6.13 -3.72
N GLU A 261 -13.80 -7.11 -4.49
CA GLU A 261 -13.00 -6.85 -5.68
C GLU A 261 -13.77 -6.10 -6.78
N GLU A 262 -15.08 -6.31 -6.88
CA GLU A 262 -15.92 -5.60 -7.83
C GLU A 262 -16.03 -4.12 -7.49
N GLU A 263 -16.17 -3.79 -6.21
CA GLU A 263 -16.21 -2.42 -5.72
C GLU A 263 -14.81 -1.75 -5.86
N ILE A 264 -13.73 -2.47 -5.53
CA ILE A 264 -12.36 -1.99 -5.78
C ILE A 264 -12.17 -1.68 -7.27
N ARG A 265 -12.56 -2.61 -8.15
CA ARG A 265 -12.50 -2.43 -9.60
C ARG A 265 -13.28 -1.20 -10.05
N ARG A 266 -14.51 -1.03 -9.54
CA ARG A 266 -15.37 0.09 -9.87
C ARG A 266 -14.75 1.44 -9.49
N ILE A 267 -14.27 1.56 -8.26
CA ILE A 267 -13.62 2.79 -7.76
C ILE A 267 -12.38 3.12 -8.59
N CYS A 268 -11.52 2.14 -8.87
CA CYS A 268 -10.31 2.34 -9.67
C CYS A 268 -10.60 2.75 -11.13
N THR A 269 -11.75 2.30 -11.69
CA THR A 269 -12.15 2.59 -13.07
C THR A 269 -12.78 3.98 -13.18
N GLU A 270 -13.68 4.33 -12.25
CA GLU A 270 -14.44 5.59 -12.31
C GLU A 270 -13.59 6.82 -12.07
N GLU A 271 -12.54 6.71 -11.27
CA GLU A 271 -11.74 7.85 -10.83
C GLU A 271 -10.42 7.95 -11.59
N PRO A 272 -10.16 9.05 -12.29
CA PRO A 272 -8.89 9.25 -13.00
C PRO A 272 -7.72 9.62 -12.07
N TYR A 273 -7.98 10.21 -10.91
CA TYR A 273 -6.96 10.73 -10.00
C TYR A 273 -6.63 9.72 -8.90
N THR A 274 -5.36 9.38 -8.76
CA THR A 274 -4.87 8.38 -7.80
C THR A 274 -5.19 8.74 -6.35
N GLU A 275 -5.14 10.04 -6.01
CA GLU A 275 -5.47 10.57 -4.69
C GLU A 275 -6.93 10.30 -4.33
N ILE A 276 -7.84 10.52 -5.30
CA ILE A 276 -9.28 10.31 -5.10
C ILE A 276 -9.57 8.80 -5.01
N VAL A 277 -8.92 7.98 -5.84
CA VAL A 277 -9.06 6.52 -5.75
C VAL A 277 -8.68 6.04 -4.35
N CYS A 278 -7.50 6.42 -3.85
CA CYS A 278 -7.05 6.05 -2.51
C CYS A 278 -8.04 6.49 -1.43
N ALA A 279 -8.48 7.75 -1.46
CA ALA A 279 -9.43 8.29 -0.50
C ALA A 279 -10.77 7.53 -0.51
N ARG A 280 -11.33 7.22 -1.70
CA ARG A 280 -12.58 6.47 -1.85
C ARG A 280 -12.45 5.01 -1.37
N LEU A 281 -11.32 4.37 -1.63
CA LEU A 281 -11.06 3.00 -1.15
C LEU A 281 -11.07 2.96 0.38
N VAL A 282 -10.33 3.86 1.04
CA VAL A 282 -10.30 3.96 2.51
C VAL A 282 -11.67 4.33 3.07
N GLN A 283 -12.33 5.32 2.49
CA GLN A 283 -13.69 5.70 2.90
C GLN A 283 -14.65 4.50 2.82
N ARG A 284 -14.56 3.70 1.74
CA ARG A 284 -15.40 2.53 1.56
C ARG A 284 -15.11 1.45 2.58
N ALA A 285 -13.83 1.16 2.86
CA ALA A 285 -13.43 0.20 3.89
C ALA A 285 -13.94 0.64 5.28
N ASN A 286 -13.79 1.91 5.63
CA ASN A 286 -14.32 2.47 6.88
C ASN A 286 -15.86 2.40 6.93
N ALA A 287 -16.56 2.68 5.83
CA ALA A 287 -18.03 2.57 5.78
C ALA A 287 -18.53 1.12 5.95
N ASN A 288 -17.72 0.12 5.61
CA ASN A 288 -18.03 -1.30 5.77
C ASN A 288 -17.62 -1.87 7.14
N GLY A 289 -17.02 -1.04 8.01
CA GLY A 289 -16.70 -1.42 9.39
C GLY A 289 -15.36 -0.88 9.86
N GLY A 290 -14.36 -0.70 8.98
CA GLY A 290 -13.05 -0.20 9.33
C GLY A 290 -12.40 -0.96 10.49
N ARG A 291 -12.50 -2.30 10.46
CA ARG A 291 -12.12 -3.17 11.59
C ARG A 291 -10.62 -3.27 11.80
N ASP A 292 -9.85 -2.93 10.77
CA ASP A 292 -8.39 -2.96 10.80
C ASP A 292 -7.76 -1.68 10.25
N ASN A 293 -6.42 -1.59 10.33
CA ASN A 293 -5.64 -0.57 9.67
C ASN A 293 -5.76 -0.74 8.14
N ILE A 294 -5.94 0.35 7.41
CA ILE A 294 -6.25 0.34 5.98
C ILE A 294 -5.15 1.07 5.23
N THR A 295 -4.39 0.35 4.43
CA THR A 295 -3.33 0.95 3.59
C THR A 295 -3.54 0.61 2.13
N ALA A 296 -3.42 1.62 1.27
CA ALA A 296 -3.53 1.47 -0.17
C ALA A 296 -2.51 2.34 -0.90
N ILE A 297 -1.87 1.78 -1.93
CA ILE A 297 -1.06 2.50 -2.92
C ILE A 297 -1.67 2.23 -4.29
N VAL A 298 -1.99 3.29 -5.00
CA VAL A 298 -2.53 3.24 -6.37
C VAL A 298 -1.50 3.82 -7.33
N VAL A 299 -1.16 3.06 -8.37
CA VAL A 299 -0.26 3.49 -9.46
C VAL A 299 -0.99 3.37 -10.79
N LYS A 300 -1.19 4.47 -11.49
CA LYS A 300 -1.82 4.49 -12.83
C LYS A 300 -0.80 4.74 -13.92
N VAL A 301 -0.92 4.01 -15.02
CA VAL A 301 -0.10 4.15 -16.22
C VAL A 301 -0.85 5.06 -17.21
N ALA A 302 -0.33 6.28 -17.45
CA ALA A 302 -0.94 7.32 -18.28
C ALA A 302 -0.66 7.14 -19.79
#